data_488a77bbfdd58b3d4b97abe0e3c11890
#
_entry.id   488a77bbfdd58b3d4b97abe0e3c11890
#
_cell.length_a   1.000
_cell.length_b   1.000
_cell.length_c   1.000
_cell.angle_alpha   90.00
_cell.angle_beta   90.00
_cell.angle_gamma   90.00
#
_symmetry.space_group_name_H-M   'P 1'
#
loop_
_entity.id
_entity.type
_entity.pdbx_description
1 polymer ?
#
loop_
_entity_poly.entity_id
_entity_poly.type
_entity_poly.pdbx_seq_one_letter_code
_entity_poly.pdbx_strand_id
1 'polypeptide(L)'
;IAKSMPEFCGVISKNPTVKAIKAKIEQEEGNFNFAVLESAVENAQYLDIRQIAEQTEKDVVSVDAVSVLGENDVIIDIRSPEEIDENPLHIENQAMILLPFYKLSGQFAELDQSKHYVLYCERGVMSKLQALYLKESGFNNVSVFKKSR
;
A
#
# COMPACT_ATOMS: atom_id res chain seq x y z
N ILE A 1 9.60 10.71 -13.86
CA ILE A 1 9.09 9.66 -12.96
C ILE A 1 8.39 8.56 -13.77
N ALA A 2 7.67 8.89 -14.86
CA ALA A 2 7.01 7.91 -15.73
C ALA A 2 7.96 6.97 -16.50
N LYS A 3 9.26 7.14 -16.38
CA LYS A 3 10.26 6.40 -17.17
C LYS A 3 10.40 4.91 -16.84
N SER A 4 9.92 4.49 -15.69
CA SER A 4 10.15 3.12 -15.20
C SER A 4 8.88 2.36 -14.83
N MET A 5 7.70 2.99 -14.90
CA MET A 5 6.45 2.28 -14.63
C MET A 5 5.89 1.70 -15.92
N PRO A 6 5.64 0.38 -15.98
CA PRO A 6 4.84 -0.17 -17.03
C PRO A 6 3.42 0.39 -16.89
N GLU A 7 2.99 1.17 -17.86
CA GLU A 7 1.60 1.63 -17.91
C GLU A 7 0.72 0.45 -18.31
N PHE A 8 -0.26 0.13 -17.49
CA PHE A 8 -1.22 -0.93 -17.75
C PHE A 8 -2.12 -0.64 -18.96
N CYS A 9 -2.06 0.55 -19.52
CA CYS A 9 -2.80 0.93 -20.73
C CYS A 9 -2.22 0.34 -22.03
N GLY A 10 -1.42 -0.72 -21.97
CA GLY A 10 -0.90 -1.40 -23.15
C GLY A 10 0.33 -0.74 -23.76
N VAL A 11 0.87 0.30 -23.17
CA VAL A 11 2.09 0.96 -23.65
C VAL A 11 3.28 0.45 -22.86
N ILE A 12 3.66 -0.79 -23.12
CA ILE A 12 4.89 -1.39 -22.58
C ILE A 12 6.11 -0.93 -23.39
N SER A 13 5.91 -0.30 -24.52
CA SER A 13 6.94 0.14 -25.43
C SER A 13 7.27 1.63 -25.29
N LYS A 14 8.58 1.97 -25.31
CA LYS A 14 9.03 3.36 -25.37
C LYS A 14 8.60 4.10 -26.64
N ASN A 15 8.34 3.34 -27.71
CA ASN A 15 7.95 3.85 -29.02
C ASN A 15 6.83 2.96 -29.57
N PRO A 16 5.58 3.18 -29.12
CA PRO A 16 4.46 2.39 -29.64
C PRO A 16 4.32 2.64 -31.14
N THR A 17 4.23 1.58 -31.91
CA THR A 17 3.99 1.69 -33.34
C THR A 17 2.50 1.74 -33.63
N VAL A 18 2.06 2.76 -34.36
CA VAL A 18 0.67 2.90 -34.83
C VAL A 18 0.44 2.18 -36.15
N LYS A 19 1.52 1.68 -36.78
CA LYS A 19 1.45 0.90 -38.04
C LYS A 19 2.18 -0.42 -37.83
N ALA A 20 1.44 -1.43 -37.45
CA ALA A 20 1.96 -2.77 -37.31
C ALA A 20 2.20 -3.38 -38.71
N ILE A 21 3.40 -3.91 -38.92
CA ILE A 21 3.77 -4.66 -40.14
C ILE A 21 3.39 -6.12 -39.92
N LYS A 22 2.44 -6.65 -40.69
CA LYS A 22 1.89 -8.00 -40.53
C LYS A 22 2.99 -9.07 -40.42
N ALA A 23 3.99 -9.04 -41.28
CA ALA A 23 5.09 -10.02 -41.27
C ALA A 23 5.91 -10.01 -39.98
N LYS A 24 6.04 -8.85 -39.32
CA LYS A 24 6.72 -8.76 -38.02
C LYS A 24 5.88 -9.31 -36.90
N ILE A 25 4.56 -9.10 -36.95
CA ILE A 25 3.63 -9.66 -35.97
C ILE A 25 3.67 -11.19 -36.06
N GLU A 26 3.55 -11.74 -37.26
CA GLU A 26 3.60 -13.18 -37.50
C GLU A 26 4.93 -13.81 -37.02
N GLN A 27 6.02 -13.09 -37.20
CA GLN A 27 7.33 -13.53 -36.68
C GLN A 27 7.36 -13.53 -35.15
N GLU A 28 6.87 -12.51 -34.49
CA GLU A 28 6.80 -12.43 -33.01
C GLU A 28 5.80 -13.43 -32.44
N GLU A 29 4.69 -13.66 -33.09
CA GLU A 29 3.73 -14.71 -32.74
C GLU A 29 4.38 -16.11 -32.81
N GLY A 30 5.23 -16.35 -33.81
CA GLY A 30 6.00 -17.60 -33.91
C GLY A 30 7.00 -17.81 -32.78
N ASN A 31 7.47 -16.74 -32.17
CA ASN A 31 8.37 -16.77 -31.01
C ASN A 31 7.63 -16.84 -29.68
N PHE A 32 6.33 -16.59 -29.67
CA PHE A 32 5.55 -16.58 -28.45
C PHE A 32 5.18 -17.99 -27.99
N ASN A 33 5.42 -18.28 -26.72
CA ASN A 33 5.05 -19.56 -26.13
C ASN A 33 3.54 -19.55 -25.76
N PHE A 34 2.68 -20.01 -26.66
CA PHE A 34 1.23 -20.07 -26.42
C PHE A 34 0.83 -21.02 -25.28
N ALA A 35 1.68 -21.97 -24.89
CA ALA A 35 1.37 -22.82 -23.74
C ALA A 35 1.24 -22.03 -22.42
N VAL A 36 1.90 -20.90 -22.30
CA VAL A 36 1.73 -19.98 -21.16
C VAL A 36 0.31 -19.42 -21.13
N LEU A 37 -0.24 -19.07 -22.29
CA LEU A 37 -1.60 -18.54 -22.41
C LEU A 37 -2.65 -19.64 -22.10
N GLU A 38 -2.47 -20.83 -22.66
CA GLU A 38 -3.32 -21.99 -22.40
C GLU A 38 -3.35 -22.32 -20.91
N SER A 39 -2.17 -22.41 -20.28
CA SER A 39 -2.05 -22.64 -18.83
C SER A 39 -2.72 -21.53 -18.02
N ALA A 40 -2.60 -20.28 -18.42
CA ALA A 40 -3.26 -19.17 -17.73
C ALA A 40 -4.79 -19.27 -17.81
N VAL A 41 -5.33 -19.67 -18.97
CA VAL A 41 -6.77 -19.88 -19.15
C VAL A 41 -7.27 -21.07 -18.36
N GLU A 42 -6.55 -22.21 -18.37
CA GLU A 42 -6.90 -23.40 -17.61
C GLU A 42 -6.89 -23.18 -16.10
N ASN A 43 -5.96 -22.33 -15.61
CA ASN A 43 -5.84 -22.00 -14.19
C ASN A 43 -6.67 -20.75 -13.78
N ALA A 44 -7.40 -20.15 -14.72
CA ALA A 44 -8.25 -19.00 -14.41
C ALA A 44 -9.38 -19.41 -13.44
N GLN A 45 -9.52 -18.66 -12.37
CA GLN A 45 -10.55 -18.87 -11.35
C GLN A 45 -11.53 -17.69 -11.36
N TYR A 46 -12.81 -18.01 -11.35
CA TYR A 46 -13.87 -17.04 -11.14
C TYR A 46 -14.20 -16.99 -9.64
N LEU A 47 -13.90 -15.86 -9.01
CA LEU A 47 -14.25 -15.64 -7.61
C LEU A 47 -15.43 -14.67 -7.51
N ASP A 48 -16.47 -15.05 -6.77
CA ASP A 48 -17.52 -14.11 -6.42
C ASP A 48 -16.94 -13.09 -5.44
N ILE A 49 -17.05 -11.81 -5.78
CA ILE A 49 -16.51 -10.71 -4.95
C ILE A 49 -17.10 -10.71 -3.53
N ARG A 50 -18.31 -11.25 -3.35
CA ARG A 50 -18.93 -11.42 -2.04
C ARG A 50 -18.25 -12.50 -1.21
N GLN A 51 -17.80 -13.58 -1.85
CA GLN A 51 -17.05 -14.65 -1.19
C GLN A 51 -15.63 -14.21 -0.82
N ILE A 52 -15.02 -13.32 -1.61
CA ILE A 52 -13.73 -12.70 -1.26
C ILE A 52 -13.85 -11.90 0.04
N ALA A 53 -14.94 -11.14 0.22
CA ALA A 53 -15.17 -10.39 1.45
C ALA A 53 -15.30 -11.32 2.67
N GLU A 54 -15.98 -12.47 2.54
CA GLU A 54 -16.13 -13.46 3.63
C GLU A 54 -14.83 -14.22 3.92
N GLN A 55 -14.00 -14.47 2.91
CA GLN A 55 -12.71 -15.14 3.06
C GLN A 55 -11.65 -14.20 3.66
N THR A 56 -11.66 -12.92 3.28
CA THR A 56 -10.74 -11.92 3.83
C THR A 56 -11.01 -11.61 5.31
N GLU A 57 -12.21 -11.83 5.82
CA GLU A 57 -12.47 -11.70 7.26
C GLU A 57 -11.75 -12.75 8.11
N LYS A 58 -11.35 -13.89 7.55
CA LYS A 58 -10.67 -14.99 8.28
C LYS A 58 -9.15 -14.87 8.34
N ASP A 59 -8.55 -14.20 7.35
CA ASP A 59 -7.09 -14.10 7.22
C ASP A 59 -6.58 -12.65 7.26
N VAL A 60 -7.44 -11.68 7.54
CA VAL A 60 -7.03 -10.27 7.60
C VAL A 60 -6.17 -10.04 8.83
N VAL A 61 -4.92 -9.71 8.61
CA VAL A 61 -4.08 -9.05 9.60
C VAL A 61 -4.86 -7.84 10.13
N SER A 62 -5.42 -7.97 11.32
CA SER A 62 -6.17 -6.87 11.92
C SER A 62 -5.19 -5.84 12.48
N VAL A 63 -5.50 -4.58 12.26
CA VAL A 63 -4.76 -3.47 12.87
C VAL A 63 -5.58 -2.96 14.05
N ASP A 64 -4.94 -2.92 15.21
CA ASP A 64 -5.55 -2.39 16.40
C ASP A 64 -5.72 -0.86 16.28
N ALA A 65 -6.92 -0.39 16.54
CA ALA A 65 -7.22 1.03 16.62
C ALA A 65 -7.23 1.43 18.10
N VAL A 66 -6.33 2.33 18.47
CA VAL A 66 -6.20 2.83 19.84
C VAL A 66 -6.80 4.24 19.93
N SER A 67 -7.61 4.47 20.98
CA SER A 67 -8.16 5.79 21.31
C SER A 67 -7.45 6.43 22.49
N VAL A 68 -6.69 5.64 23.25
CA VAL A 68 -5.88 6.08 24.38
C VAL A 68 -4.44 5.66 24.12
N LEU A 69 -3.54 6.61 24.23
CA LEU A 69 -2.10 6.39 24.01
C LEU A 69 -1.42 5.99 25.32
N GLY A 70 -0.51 5.05 25.23
CA GLY A 70 0.39 4.70 26.32
C GLY A 70 1.51 5.73 26.47
N GLU A 71 2.14 5.78 27.65
CA GLU A 71 3.23 6.73 27.94
C GLU A 71 4.45 6.56 27.00
N ASN A 72 4.68 5.35 26.50
CA ASN A 72 5.80 5.02 25.62
C ASN A 72 5.42 4.96 24.13
N ASP A 73 4.17 5.24 23.78
CA ASP A 73 3.74 5.27 22.39
C ASP A 73 4.33 6.48 21.68
N VAL A 74 4.68 6.30 20.42
CA VAL A 74 5.15 7.37 19.55
C VAL A 74 4.17 7.54 18.42
N ILE A 75 3.59 8.73 18.27
CA ILE A 75 2.69 9.03 17.17
C ILE A 75 3.50 9.31 15.92
N ILE A 76 3.10 8.70 14.82
CA ILE A 76 3.57 9.08 13.49
C ILE A 76 2.42 9.74 12.73
N ASP A 77 2.53 11.04 12.52
CA ASP A 77 1.62 11.76 11.62
C ASP A 77 2.06 11.52 10.18
N ILE A 78 1.23 10.76 9.45
CA ILE A 78 1.54 10.34 8.08
C ILE A 78 0.92 11.24 7.01
N ARG A 79 0.29 12.33 7.41
CA ARG A 79 -0.29 13.31 6.47
C ARG A 79 0.79 14.03 5.65
N SER A 80 0.36 14.69 4.59
CA SER A 80 1.27 15.56 3.83
C SER A 80 1.63 16.81 4.66
N PRO A 81 2.76 17.47 4.38
CA PRO A 81 3.12 18.71 5.06
C PRO A 81 2.03 19.77 4.97
N GLU A 82 1.36 19.89 3.83
CA GLU A 82 0.29 20.84 3.58
C GLU A 82 -0.93 20.56 4.49
N GLU A 83 -1.32 19.30 4.64
CA GLU A 83 -2.41 18.91 5.54
C GLU A 83 -2.08 19.17 7.02
N ILE A 84 -0.81 19.02 7.39
CA ILE A 84 -0.32 19.29 8.75
C ILE A 84 -0.33 20.79 9.04
N ASP A 85 0.09 21.61 8.07
CA ASP A 85 0.11 23.08 8.20
C ASP A 85 -1.32 23.65 8.29
N GLU A 86 -2.28 23.09 7.55
CA GLU A 86 -3.67 23.51 7.60
C GLU A 86 -4.38 23.10 8.89
N ASN A 87 -4.07 21.91 9.42
CA ASN A 87 -4.72 21.37 10.61
C ASN A 87 -3.72 20.62 11.52
N PRO A 88 -2.90 21.34 12.30
CA PRO A 88 -1.88 20.72 13.14
C PRO A 88 -2.50 19.78 14.19
N LEU A 89 -1.89 18.60 14.35
CA LEU A 89 -2.25 17.67 15.42
C LEU A 89 -1.52 18.08 16.70
N HIS A 90 -2.29 18.39 17.75
CA HIS A 90 -1.74 18.64 19.08
C HIS A 90 -2.18 17.55 20.04
N ILE A 91 -1.23 16.82 20.59
CA ILE A 91 -1.44 15.84 21.65
C ILE A 91 -0.43 16.13 22.75
N GLU A 92 -0.94 16.46 23.93
CA GLU A 92 -0.10 16.80 25.08
C GLU A 92 0.68 15.59 25.58
N ASN A 93 1.92 15.83 25.98
CA ASN A 93 2.81 14.84 26.60
C ASN A 93 3.11 13.59 25.77
N GLN A 94 2.97 13.66 24.44
CA GLN A 94 3.24 12.53 23.56
C GLN A 94 4.36 12.83 22.57
N ALA A 95 5.28 11.88 22.40
CA ALA A 95 6.27 11.97 21.34
C ALA A 95 5.62 11.84 19.96
N MET A 96 5.96 12.73 19.04
CA MET A 96 5.41 12.73 17.68
C MET A 96 6.50 12.85 16.64
N ILE A 97 6.35 12.08 15.57
CA ILE A 97 7.20 12.11 14.38
C ILE A 97 6.33 12.51 13.20
N LEU A 98 6.82 13.43 12.37
CA LEU A 98 6.18 13.79 11.11
C LEU A 98 6.84 12.99 10.00
N LEU A 99 6.13 11.98 9.49
CA LEU A 99 6.65 11.09 8.46
C LEU A 99 5.55 10.78 7.45
N PRO A 100 5.48 11.55 6.35
CA PRO A 100 4.43 11.39 5.34
C PRO A 100 4.33 9.95 4.80
N PHE A 101 3.10 9.52 4.51
CA PHE A 101 2.79 8.13 4.12
C PHE A 101 3.68 7.60 2.98
N TYR A 102 4.06 8.46 2.02
CA TYR A 102 4.90 8.07 0.88
C TYR A 102 6.38 7.84 1.23
N LYS A 103 6.82 8.20 2.45
CA LYS A 103 8.16 7.91 2.98
C LYS A 103 8.14 6.79 4.02
N LEU A 104 6.97 6.51 4.59
CA LEU A 104 6.83 5.63 5.74
C LEU A 104 7.41 4.24 5.49
N SER A 105 7.05 3.59 4.38
CA SER A 105 7.51 2.24 4.05
C SER A 105 9.04 2.13 3.88
N GLY A 106 9.68 3.19 3.39
CA GLY A 106 11.13 3.21 3.21
C GLY A 106 11.92 3.54 4.48
N GLN A 107 11.31 4.26 5.42
CA GLN A 107 12.02 4.77 6.61
C GLN A 107 11.58 4.11 7.92
N PHE A 108 10.49 3.36 7.93
CA PHE A 108 9.98 2.74 9.15
C PHE A 108 10.98 1.75 9.77
N ALA A 109 11.71 1.00 8.96
CA ALA A 109 12.73 0.06 9.42
C ALA A 109 13.93 0.73 10.11
N GLU A 110 14.17 2.01 9.83
CA GLU A 110 15.25 2.82 10.45
C GLU A 110 14.86 3.36 11.81
N LEU A 111 13.58 3.33 12.17
CA LEU A 111 13.09 3.75 13.47
C LEU A 111 13.45 2.73 14.55
N ASP A 112 13.44 3.17 15.80
CA ASP A 112 13.70 2.32 16.98
C ASP A 112 12.59 1.26 17.13
N GLN A 113 12.86 0.04 16.68
CA GLN A 113 11.90 -1.06 16.68
C GLN A 113 11.52 -1.59 18.06
N SER A 114 12.13 -1.09 19.14
CA SER A 114 11.71 -1.37 20.51
C SER A 114 10.51 -0.55 20.98
N LYS A 115 10.14 0.49 20.21
CA LYS A 115 9.01 1.38 20.49
C LYS A 115 7.75 0.91 19.77
N HIS A 116 6.60 1.29 20.32
CA HIS A 116 5.32 1.12 19.68
C HIS A 116 4.91 2.41 18.97
N TYR A 117 4.53 2.28 17.69
CA TYR A 117 4.18 3.40 16.82
C TYR A 117 2.69 3.44 16.53
N VAL A 118 2.11 4.62 16.65
CA VAL A 118 0.67 4.83 16.43
C VAL A 118 0.47 5.79 15.25
N LEU A 119 0.05 5.26 14.12
CA LEU A 119 -0.11 6.03 12.90
C LEU A 119 -1.36 6.90 12.94
N TYR A 120 -1.22 8.14 12.55
CA TYR A 120 -2.32 9.10 12.47
C TYR A 120 -2.50 9.66 11.07
N CYS A 121 -3.74 9.72 10.61
CA CYS A 121 -4.21 10.59 9.54
C CYS A 121 -5.64 11.07 9.85
N GLU A 122 -6.09 12.15 9.21
CA GLU A 122 -7.36 12.82 9.53
C GLU A 122 -8.58 11.88 9.51
N ARG A 123 -8.70 11.03 8.49
CA ARG A 123 -9.83 10.13 8.27
C ARG A 123 -9.62 8.71 8.78
N GLY A 124 -8.42 8.37 9.23
CA GLY A 124 -8.07 7.02 9.67
C GLY A 124 -7.91 5.97 8.56
N VAL A 125 -8.24 6.29 7.31
CA VAL A 125 -8.19 5.34 6.18
C VAL A 125 -6.75 5.04 5.77
N MET A 126 -5.96 6.09 5.52
CA MET A 126 -4.57 5.94 5.09
C MET A 126 -3.71 5.32 6.19
N SER A 127 -3.91 5.73 7.46
CA SER A 127 -3.18 5.15 8.59
C SER A 127 -3.47 3.66 8.75
N LYS A 128 -4.72 3.23 8.57
CA LYS A 128 -5.10 1.81 8.60
C LYS A 128 -4.43 1.03 7.47
N LEU A 129 -4.45 1.56 6.25
CA LEU A 129 -3.82 0.92 5.08
C LEU A 129 -2.31 0.77 5.27
N GLN A 130 -1.64 1.82 5.73
CA GLN A 130 -0.20 1.80 5.96
C GLN A 130 0.19 0.86 7.11
N ALA A 131 -0.59 0.83 8.19
CA ALA A 131 -0.35 -0.08 9.29
C ALA A 131 -0.54 -1.56 8.89
N LEU A 132 -1.52 -1.87 8.02
CA LEU A 132 -1.68 -3.20 7.43
C LEU A 132 -0.44 -3.59 6.62
N TYR A 133 0.01 -2.70 5.74
CA TYR A 133 1.21 -2.93 4.92
C TYR A 133 2.46 -3.18 5.77
N LEU A 134 2.65 -2.40 6.85
CA LEU A 134 3.77 -2.60 7.76
C LEU A 134 3.67 -3.95 8.49
N LYS A 135 2.49 -4.34 8.96
CA LYS A 135 2.28 -5.66 9.59
C LYS A 135 2.55 -6.82 8.63
N GLU A 136 2.10 -6.73 7.38
CA GLU A 136 2.42 -7.70 6.33
C GLU A 136 3.91 -7.77 6.03
N SER A 137 4.62 -6.66 6.20
CA SER A 137 6.08 -6.57 6.08
C SER A 137 6.82 -7.07 7.33
N GLY A 138 6.10 -7.55 8.37
CA GLY A 138 6.66 -8.15 9.57
C GLY A 138 6.80 -7.20 10.77
N PHE A 139 6.38 -5.94 10.67
CA PHE A 139 6.41 -4.99 11.78
C PHE A 139 5.15 -5.12 12.64
N ASN A 140 5.29 -5.66 13.85
CA ASN A 140 4.16 -5.88 14.75
C ASN A 140 3.94 -4.75 15.79
N ASN A 141 4.84 -3.79 15.85
CA ASN A 141 4.87 -2.69 16.78
C ASN A 141 4.13 -1.44 16.25
N VAL A 142 3.08 -1.63 15.47
CA VAL A 142 2.31 -0.56 14.83
C VAL A 142 0.81 -0.73 15.07
N SER A 143 0.15 0.38 15.39
CA SER A 143 -1.32 0.51 15.50
C SER A 143 -1.80 1.82 14.87
N VAL A 144 -3.09 2.09 14.96
CA VAL A 144 -3.73 3.27 14.35
C VAL A 144 -4.38 4.12 15.42
N PHE A 145 -4.12 5.43 15.40
CA PHE A 145 -4.80 6.37 16.29
C PHE A 145 -6.20 6.69 15.79
N LYS A 146 -7.18 6.47 16.67
CA LYS A 146 -8.57 6.87 16.44
C LYS A 146 -8.88 8.04 17.37
N LYS A 147 -8.86 9.25 16.81
CA LYS A 147 -9.27 10.44 17.55
C LYS A 147 -10.73 10.29 17.98
N SER A 148 -11.01 10.39 19.28
CA SER A 148 -12.39 10.48 19.78
C SER A 148 -13.04 11.73 19.23
N ARG A 149 -14.25 11.59 18.72
CA ARG A 149 -15.06 12.74 18.28
C ARG A 149 -15.65 13.46 19.48
#